data_040177d4cc5559e738edd6f98f81a51d
#
_entry.id   040177d4cc5559e738edd6f98f81a51d
#
_cell.length_a   1.000
_cell.length_b   1.000
_cell.length_c   1.000
_cell.angle_alpha   90.00
_cell.angle_beta   90.00
_cell.angle_gamma   90.00
#
_symmetry.space_group_name_H-M   'P 1'
#
loop_
_entity.id
_entity.type
_entity.pdbx_description
1 polymer ?
#
loop_
_entity_poly.entity_id
_entity_poly.type
_entity_poly.pdbx_seq_one_letter_code
_entity_poly.pdbx_strand_id
1 'polypeptide(L)'
;MAKVKEYGSLSLEQQGKLMREIDALADMDNYEDAKRDAKELIDFIWMLESVSFITPNNRVKYLEGIQNAMAKRRDRFKENKV
;
A
#
# COMPACT_ATOMS: atom_id res chain seq x y z
N MET A 1 -4.93 -36.07 0.84
CA MET A 1 -4.64 -35.02 -0.08
C MET A 1 -4.14 -33.78 0.61
N ALA A 2 -3.10 -33.30 0.10
CA ALA A 2 -2.55 -32.13 0.73
C ALA A 2 -3.54 -30.99 0.65
N LYS A 3 -3.82 -30.45 1.77
CA LYS A 3 -4.70 -29.33 1.82
C LYS A 3 -3.99 -28.11 1.27
N VAL A 4 -4.48 -27.63 0.18
CA VAL A 4 -3.94 -26.41 -0.33
C VAL A 4 -4.29 -25.30 0.63
N LYS A 5 -3.27 -24.55 1.01
CA LYS A 5 -3.50 -23.42 1.88
C LYS A 5 -4.35 -22.41 1.14
N GLU A 6 -5.49 -22.14 1.71
CA GLU A 6 -6.37 -21.16 1.10
C GLU A 6 -6.07 -19.79 1.66
N TYR A 7 -6.05 -18.84 0.76
CA TYR A 7 -5.90 -17.44 1.17
C TYR A 7 -7.26 -16.87 1.48
N GLY A 8 -7.36 -16.21 2.62
CA GLY A 8 -8.50 -15.36 2.84
C GLY A 8 -8.49 -14.28 1.78
N SER A 9 -9.63 -13.63 1.63
CA SER A 9 -9.74 -12.58 0.63
C SER A 9 -10.21 -11.31 1.27
N LEU A 10 -9.58 -10.23 0.88
CA LEU A 10 -10.13 -8.93 1.20
C LEU A 10 -11.38 -8.73 0.36
N SER A 11 -12.42 -8.18 0.98
CA SER A 11 -13.61 -7.81 0.23
C SER A 11 -13.27 -6.72 -0.76
N LEU A 12 -14.13 -6.52 -1.75
CA LEU A 12 -13.93 -5.42 -2.69
C LEU A 12 -13.87 -4.09 -1.97
N GLU A 13 -14.71 -3.93 -0.94
CA GLU A 13 -14.70 -2.71 -0.16
C GLU A 13 -13.37 -2.51 0.54
N GLN A 14 -12.81 -3.56 1.12
CA GLN A 14 -11.53 -3.47 1.82
C GLN A 14 -10.40 -3.19 0.84
N GLN A 15 -10.45 -3.82 -0.33
CA GLN A 15 -9.45 -3.56 -1.37
C GLN A 15 -9.50 -2.11 -1.80
N GLY A 16 -10.69 -1.59 -2.02
CA GLY A 16 -10.86 -0.21 -2.42
C GLY A 16 -10.35 0.75 -1.36
N LYS A 17 -10.63 0.44 -0.09
CA LYS A 17 -10.17 1.29 1.00
C LYS A 17 -8.64 1.30 1.06
N LEU A 18 -8.02 0.14 0.93
CA LEU A 18 -6.56 0.05 0.95
C LEU A 18 -5.95 0.85 -0.19
N MET A 19 -6.52 0.72 -1.39
CA MET A 19 -6.01 1.47 -2.53
C MET A 19 -6.17 2.97 -2.35
N ARG A 20 -7.29 3.40 -1.75
CA ARG A 20 -7.48 4.82 -1.49
C ARG A 20 -6.47 5.34 -0.48
N GLU A 21 -6.13 4.55 0.52
CA GLU A 21 -5.13 4.95 1.50
C GLU A 21 -3.75 5.05 0.85
N ILE A 22 -3.43 4.13 -0.05
CA ILE A 22 -2.17 4.18 -0.78
C ILE A 22 -2.13 5.43 -1.66
N ASP A 23 -3.20 5.67 -2.40
CA ASP A 23 -3.24 6.82 -3.31
C ASP A 23 -3.17 8.14 -2.54
N ALA A 24 -3.73 8.18 -1.34
CA ALA A 24 -3.73 9.39 -0.54
C ALA A 24 -2.32 9.82 -0.14
N LEU A 25 -1.36 8.90 -0.14
CA LEU A 25 0.02 9.27 0.18
C LEU A 25 0.54 10.35 -0.79
N ALA A 26 0.13 10.27 -2.04
CA ALA A 26 0.58 11.22 -3.04
C ALA A 26 0.09 12.63 -2.78
N ASP A 27 -1.00 12.77 -2.01
CA ASP A 27 -1.61 14.06 -1.76
C ASP A 27 -1.32 14.63 -0.37
N MET A 28 -0.55 13.92 0.45
CA MET A 28 -0.27 14.40 1.79
C MET A 28 0.69 15.58 1.75
N ASP A 29 0.39 16.58 2.55
CA ASP A 29 1.20 17.81 2.57
C ASP A 29 2.52 17.63 3.31
N ASN A 30 2.52 16.83 4.35
CA ASN A 30 3.69 16.66 5.19
C ASN A 30 4.41 15.37 4.81
N TYR A 31 5.67 15.52 4.37
CA TYR A 31 6.43 14.35 3.91
C TYR A 31 6.68 13.35 5.03
N GLU A 32 6.96 13.85 6.24
CA GLU A 32 7.22 12.94 7.36
C GLU A 32 5.99 12.13 7.71
N ASP A 33 4.82 12.74 7.64
CA ASP A 33 3.57 12.01 7.87
C ASP A 33 3.35 10.98 6.78
N ALA A 34 3.62 11.35 5.53
CA ALA A 34 3.47 10.41 4.43
C ALA A 34 4.41 9.22 4.59
N LYS A 35 5.65 9.48 5.00
CA LYS A 35 6.60 8.40 5.23
C LYS A 35 6.13 7.46 6.32
N ARG A 36 5.62 8.02 7.41
CA ARG A 36 5.13 7.21 8.51
C ARG A 36 3.95 6.36 8.06
N ASP A 37 3.01 6.97 7.37
CA ASP A 37 1.84 6.24 6.90
C ASP A 37 2.23 5.17 5.88
N ALA A 38 3.20 5.47 5.01
CA ALA A 38 3.67 4.48 4.06
C ALA A 38 4.27 3.27 4.79
N LYS A 39 5.04 3.53 5.84
CA LYS A 39 5.63 2.42 6.60
C LYS A 39 4.55 1.58 7.27
N GLU A 40 3.53 2.23 7.82
CA GLU A 40 2.44 1.50 8.43
C GLU A 40 1.69 0.65 7.42
N LEU A 41 1.49 1.19 6.23
CA LEU A 41 0.84 0.43 5.17
C LEU A 41 1.69 -0.75 4.74
N ILE A 42 3.00 -0.55 4.62
CA ILE A 42 3.90 -1.64 4.26
C ILE A 42 3.83 -2.76 5.30
N ASP A 43 3.89 -2.40 6.58
CA ASP A 43 3.81 -3.39 7.63
C ASP A 43 2.46 -4.12 7.61
N PHE A 44 1.39 -3.39 7.37
CA PHE A 44 0.06 -3.98 7.27
C PHE A 44 -0.02 -4.96 6.11
N ILE A 45 0.54 -4.60 4.97
CA ILE A 45 0.51 -5.46 3.78
C ILE A 45 1.30 -6.75 4.03
N TRP A 46 2.46 -6.64 4.66
CA TRP A 46 3.23 -7.83 5.01
C TRP A 46 2.47 -8.72 5.99
N MET A 47 1.77 -8.10 6.93
CA MET A 47 0.96 -8.86 7.87
C MET A 47 -0.17 -9.59 7.15
N LEU A 48 -0.83 -8.92 6.20
CA LEU A 48 -1.90 -9.55 5.44
C LEU A 48 -1.40 -10.77 4.69
N GLU A 49 -0.21 -10.69 4.11
CA GLU A 49 0.35 -11.85 3.43
C GLU A 49 0.69 -12.95 4.42
N SER A 50 1.22 -12.60 5.58
CA SER A 50 1.65 -13.59 6.56
C SER A 50 0.47 -14.39 7.09
N VAL A 51 -0.72 -13.80 7.13
CA VAL A 51 -1.92 -14.53 7.55
C VAL A 51 -2.74 -15.02 6.37
N SER A 52 -2.19 -14.94 5.17
CA SER A 52 -2.77 -15.51 3.96
C SER A 52 -4.04 -14.80 3.51
N PHE A 53 -4.16 -13.51 3.82
CA PHE A 53 -5.27 -12.70 3.31
C PHE A 53 -5.00 -12.17 1.91
N ILE A 54 -3.73 -12.06 1.53
CA ILE A 54 -3.36 -11.69 0.17
C ILE A 54 -2.26 -12.61 -0.29
N THR A 55 -2.12 -12.74 -1.61
CA THR A 55 -1.08 -13.56 -2.20
C THR A 55 0.21 -12.75 -2.30
N PRO A 56 1.36 -13.43 -2.48
CA PRO A 56 2.60 -12.68 -2.71
C PRO A 56 2.53 -11.75 -3.92
N ASN A 57 1.81 -12.15 -4.96
CA ASN A 57 1.64 -11.26 -6.12
C ASN A 57 0.88 -10.00 -5.74
N ASN A 58 -0.16 -10.14 -4.93
CA ASN A 58 -0.90 -8.98 -4.47
C ASN A 58 -0.05 -8.09 -3.58
N ARG A 59 0.76 -8.72 -2.72
CA ARG A 59 1.67 -7.94 -1.89
C ARG A 59 2.59 -7.07 -2.75
N VAL A 60 3.18 -7.65 -3.79
CA VAL A 60 4.08 -6.91 -4.66
C VAL A 60 3.35 -5.73 -5.28
N LYS A 61 2.12 -5.94 -5.75
CA LYS A 61 1.35 -4.87 -6.38
C LYS A 61 1.08 -3.73 -5.42
N TYR A 62 0.69 -4.06 -4.18
CA TYR A 62 0.41 -3.02 -3.21
C TYR A 62 1.65 -2.25 -2.83
N LEU A 63 2.78 -2.95 -2.66
CA LEU A 63 4.04 -2.28 -2.32
C LEU A 63 4.50 -1.37 -3.46
N GLU A 64 4.32 -1.80 -4.71
CA GLU A 64 4.62 -0.95 -5.84
C GLU A 64 3.74 0.29 -5.86
N GLY A 65 2.47 0.11 -5.50
CA GLY A 65 1.56 1.24 -5.41
C GLY A 65 2.03 2.28 -4.41
N ILE A 66 2.52 1.81 -3.26
CA ILE A 66 3.04 2.72 -2.24
C ILE A 66 4.27 3.46 -2.78
N GLN A 67 5.19 2.75 -3.42
CA GLN A 67 6.38 3.38 -3.98
C GLN A 67 6.00 4.43 -5.04
N ASN A 68 5.04 4.09 -5.89
CA ASN A 68 4.60 5.02 -6.92
C ASN A 68 3.94 6.25 -6.33
N ALA A 69 3.13 6.07 -5.30
CA ALA A 69 2.47 7.20 -4.65
C ALA A 69 3.50 8.13 -4.00
N MET A 70 4.51 7.54 -3.34
CA MET A 70 5.54 8.35 -2.71
C MET A 70 6.39 9.08 -3.75
N ALA A 71 6.64 8.46 -4.88
CA ALA A 71 7.37 9.10 -5.97
C ALA A 71 6.57 10.28 -6.53
N LYS A 72 5.27 10.09 -6.74
CA LYS A 72 4.41 11.18 -7.22
C LYS A 72 4.41 12.34 -6.25
N ARG A 73 4.34 12.04 -4.97
CA ARG A 73 4.36 13.08 -3.96
C ARG A 73 5.65 13.86 -4.00
N ARG A 74 6.78 13.17 -4.11
CA ARG A 74 8.07 13.83 -4.19
C ARG A 74 8.15 14.74 -5.40
N ASP A 75 7.66 14.26 -6.54
CA ASP A 75 7.72 15.04 -7.76
C ASP A 75 6.85 16.28 -7.67
N ARG A 76 5.66 16.16 -7.04
CA ARG A 76 4.81 17.32 -6.84
C ARG A 76 5.50 18.37 -6.01
N PHE A 77 6.20 17.96 -4.95
CA PHE A 77 6.89 18.91 -4.11
C PHE A 77 8.04 19.58 -4.84
N LYS A 78 8.72 18.83 -5.70
CA LYS A 78 9.78 19.42 -6.49
C LYS A 78 9.25 20.50 -7.42
N GLU A 79 8.13 20.22 -8.07
CA GLU A 79 7.54 21.19 -8.97
C GLU A 79 7.09 22.43 -8.24
N ASN A 80 6.54 22.25 -7.05
CA ASN A 80 6.04 23.38 -6.28
C ASN A 80 7.13 24.24 -5.69
N LYS A 81 8.35 23.75 -5.68
CA LYS A 81 9.47 24.47 -5.08
C LYS A 81 10.11 25.46 -6.01
N VAL A 82 9.72 25.47 -7.22
CA VAL A 82 10.33 26.35 -8.22
C VAL A 82 10.19 27.83 -7.85
#